data_ab4d1e516b0cd94a5be99488f0c0396b
#
_entry.id   ab4d1e516b0cd94a5be99488f0c0396b
#
_cell.length_a   1.000
_cell.length_b   1.000
_cell.length_c   1.000
_cell.angle_alpha   90.00
_cell.angle_beta   90.00
_cell.angle_gamma   90.00
#
_symmetry.space_group_name_H-M   'P 1'
#
loop_
_entity.id
_entity.type
_entity.pdbx_description
1 polymer ?
#
loop_
_entity_poly.entity_id
_entity_poly.type
_entity_poly.pdbx_seq_one_letter_code
_entity_poly.pdbx_strand_id
1 'polypeptide(L)'
;MPYTPREVAEQVRRMVAGEEVVFADLFAPDGVLVYPFAVPGFHPEELRGRQTIREFFAQMAAARGQLDMTEVEAVVRETDDPEVVVTEITHSGHSKATGRPYRFTALGVIRVRDGEIVQYDDYMNPVAIAQLLGRTAELTAALSPES
;
A
#
# COMPACT_ATOMS: atom_id res chain seq x y z
N MET A 1 9.83 -3.16 23.87
CA MET A 1 9.38 -4.43 23.27
C MET A 1 9.08 -4.22 21.79
N PRO A 2 9.65 -5.02 20.90
CA PRO A 2 9.32 -4.90 19.49
C PRO A 2 7.87 -5.29 19.23
N TYR A 3 7.30 -4.72 18.18
CA TYR A 3 5.95 -5.06 17.76
C TYR A 3 5.84 -6.52 17.34
N THR A 4 4.71 -7.14 17.63
CA THR A 4 4.32 -8.41 17.00
C THR A 4 3.85 -8.15 15.57
N PRO A 5 3.79 -9.18 14.70
CA PRO A 5 3.22 -8.99 13.36
C PRO A 5 1.81 -8.40 13.37
N ARG A 6 0.94 -8.82 14.28
CA ARG A 6 -0.41 -8.26 14.40
C ARG A 6 -0.37 -6.78 14.80
N GLU A 7 0.54 -6.40 15.68
CA GLU A 7 0.70 -4.99 16.08
C GLU A 7 1.23 -4.15 14.91
N VAL A 8 2.14 -4.70 14.10
CA VAL A 8 2.59 -4.02 12.88
C VAL A 8 1.41 -3.83 11.92
N ALA A 9 0.59 -4.86 11.74
CA ALA A 9 -0.61 -4.75 10.89
C ALA A 9 -1.54 -3.64 11.37
N GLU A 10 -1.69 -3.47 12.68
CA GLU A 10 -2.49 -2.38 13.25
C GLU A 10 -1.87 -1.02 12.94
N GLN A 11 -0.54 -0.90 12.97
CA GLN A 11 0.14 0.33 12.59
C GLN A 11 -0.07 0.65 11.11
N VAL A 12 -0.09 -0.37 10.25
CA VAL A 12 -0.39 -0.19 8.81
C VAL A 12 -1.82 0.34 8.64
N ARG A 13 -2.79 -0.23 9.36
CA ARG A 13 -4.17 0.25 9.32
C ARG A 13 -4.25 1.72 9.73
N ARG A 14 -3.57 2.09 10.80
CA ARG A 14 -3.55 3.47 11.28
C ARG A 14 -2.97 4.42 10.24
N MET A 15 -1.91 4.00 9.57
CA MET A 15 -1.30 4.79 8.50
C MET A 15 -2.29 4.99 7.35
N VAL A 16 -2.97 3.94 6.92
CA VAL A 16 -3.98 4.03 5.86
C VAL A 16 -5.12 4.96 6.28
N ALA A 17 -5.51 4.92 7.56
CA ALA A 17 -6.56 5.78 8.11
C ALA A 17 -6.15 7.26 8.22
N GLY A 18 -4.92 7.60 7.88
CA GLY A 18 -4.45 8.98 7.93
C GLY A 18 -3.95 9.44 9.30
N GLU A 19 -3.74 8.50 10.23
CA GLU A 19 -3.15 8.82 11.53
C GLU A 19 -1.65 9.07 11.39
N GLU A 20 -1.04 9.62 12.42
CA GLU A 20 0.38 10.01 12.40
C GLU A 20 1.30 8.79 12.50
N VAL A 21 1.29 7.96 11.48
CA VAL A 21 2.19 6.81 11.34
C VAL A 21 2.90 6.94 10.01
N VAL A 22 4.23 6.97 10.04
CA VAL A 22 5.03 7.02 8.81
C VAL A 22 5.29 5.59 8.37
N PHE A 23 4.77 5.24 7.20
CA PHE A 23 4.82 3.86 6.70
C PHE A 23 6.25 3.30 6.64
N ALA A 24 7.18 4.10 6.11
CA ALA A 24 8.59 3.68 6.00
C ALA A 24 9.21 3.32 7.34
N ASP A 25 8.78 3.97 8.43
CA ASP A 25 9.32 3.72 9.75
C ASP A 25 8.96 2.33 10.29
N LEU A 26 7.99 1.66 9.68
CA LEU A 26 7.62 0.30 10.05
C LEU A 26 8.57 -0.76 9.48
N PHE A 27 9.41 -0.38 8.51
CA PHE A 27 10.30 -1.30 7.80
C PHE A 27 11.67 -1.39 8.46
N ALA A 28 12.28 -2.57 8.34
CA ALA A 28 13.71 -2.72 8.61
C ALA A 28 14.51 -1.85 7.62
N PRO A 29 15.75 -1.45 7.95
CA PRO A 29 16.54 -0.60 7.03
C PRO A 29 16.68 -1.15 5.63
N ASP A 30 16.75 -2.48 5.47
CA ASP A 30 16.85 -3.19 4.20
C ASP A 30 15.53 -3.85 3.79
N GLY A 31 14.41 -3.47 4.41
CA GLY A 31 13.10 -4.02 4.09
C GLY A 31 12.68 -3.74 2.66
N VAL A 32 11.81 -4.61 2.13
CA VAL A 32 11.38 -4.54 0.73
C VAL A 32 9.86 -4.48 0.65
N LEU A 33 9.37 -3.57 -0.18
CA LEU A 33 7.96 -3.46 -0.52
C LEU A 33 7.80 -3.95 -1.96
N VAL A 34 7.00 -4.99 -2.16
CA VAL A 34 6.80 -5.62 -3.47
C VAL A 34 5.36 -5.42 -3.90
N TYR A 35 5.16 -5.10 -5.18
CA TYR A 35 3.84 -5.00 -5.79
C TYR A 35 3.70 -6.08 -6.85
N PRO A 36 3.24 -7.29 -6.48
CA PRO A 36 3.23 -8.43 -7.41
C PRO A 36 2.37 -8.22 -8.66
N PHE A 37 1.36 -7.36 -8.58
CA PHE A 37 0.48 -7.08 -9.72
C PHE A 37 0.76 -5.73 -10.38
N ALA A 38 1.90 -5.11 -10.08
CA ALA A 38 2.26 -3.84 -10.70
C ALA A 38 2.40 -3.98 -12.21
N VAL A 39 1.92 -2.97 -12.92
CA VAL A 39 2.12 -2.87 -14.36
C VAL A 39 3.33 -1.99 -14.62
N PRO A 40 4.41 -2.54 -15.21
CA PRO A 40 5.62 -1.75 -15.50
C PRO A 40 5.31 -0.51 -16.34
N GLY A 41 5.90 0.62 -15.97
CA GLY A 41 5.64 1.91 -16.61
C GLY A 41 4.50 2.69 -15.98
N PHE A 42 3.62 2.02 -15.23
CA PHE A 42 2.55 2.65 -14.47
C PHE A 42 2.88 2.72 -12.99
N HIS A 43 3.50 1.67 -12.45
CA HIS A 43 3.80 1.57 -11.02
C HIS A 43 5.09 0.76 -10.84
N PRO A 44 5.93 1.10 -9.86
CA PRO A 44 7.11 0.28 -9.58
C PRO A 44 6.72 -1.13 -9.14
N GLU A 45 7.54 -2.10 -9.48
CA GLU A 45 7.33 -3.51 -9.10
C GLU A 45 7.83 -3.79 -7.69
N GLU A 46 8.89 -3.10 -7.27
CA GLU A 46 9.39 -3.20 -5.90
C GLU A 46 10.16 -1.95 -5.49
N LEU A 47 10.23 -1.73 -4.18
CA LEU A 47 10.99 -0.66 -3.56
C LEU A 47 11.87 -1.28 -2.49
N ARG A 48 13.19 -1.20 -2.66
CA ARG A 48 14.16 -1.80 -1.75
C ARG A 48 14.75 -0.77 -0.82
N GLY A 49 14.62 -1.04 0.48
CA GLY A 49 15.18 -0.22 1.53
C GLY A 49 14.21 0.81 2.07
N ARG A 50 14.29 1.03 3.38
CA ARG A 50 13.44 1.97 4.11
C ARG A 50 13.46 3.37 3.47
N GLN A 51 14.65 3.85 3.10
CA GLN A 51 14.78 5.19 2.56
C GLN A 51 14.12 5.34 1.18
N THR A 52 14.26 4.33 0.33
CA THR A 52 13.58 4.30 -0.97
C THR A 52 12.06 4.32 -0.79
N ILE A 53 11.55 3.56 0.17
CA ILE A 53 10.13 3.53 0.49
C ILE A 53 9.68 4.91 0.98
N ARG A 54 10.45 5.53 1.86
CA ARG A 54 10.15 6.87 2.38
C ARG A 54 10.02 7.90 1.25
N GLU A 55 10.97 7.90 0.35
CA GLU A 55 11.00 8.85 -0.77
C GLU A 55 9.82 8.64 -1.73
N PHE A 56 9.50 7.39 -2.01
CA PHE A 56 8.37 7.07 -2.88
C PHE A 56 7.06 7.60 -2.29
N PHE A 57 6.81 7.32 -1.01
CA PHE A 57 5.55 7.74 -0.38
C PHE A 57 5.49 9.26 -0.18
N ALA A 58 6.63 9.93 0.00
CA ALA A 58 6.66 11.38 0.02
C ALA A 58 6.22 11.97 -1.33
N GLN A 59 6.66 11.37 -2.43
CA GLN A 59 6.27 11.79 -3.79
C GLN A 59 4.79 11.49 -4.07
N MET A 60 4.24 10.44 -3.47
CA MET A 60 2.84 10.04 -3.69
C MET A 60 1.86 10.79 -2.79
N ALA A 61 2.33 11.64 -1.89
CA ALA A 61 1.47 12.35 -0.93
C ALA A 61 0.39 13.20 -1.63
N ALA A 62 0.74 13.86 -2.74
CA ALA A 62 -0.21 14.68 -3.49
C ALA A 62 -1.34 13.83 -4.11
N ALA A 63 -0.99 12.66 -4.65
CA ALA A 63 -1.99 11.75 -5.23
C ALA A 63 -2.94 11.23 -4.13
N ARG A 64 -2.41 10.88 -2.97
CA ARG A 64 -3.22 10.43 -1.83
C ARG A 64 -4.14 11.55 -1.33
N GLY A 65 -3.71 12.79 -1.42
CA GLY A 65 -4.51 13.96 -1.05
C GLY A 65 -5.73 14.16 -1.95
N GLN A 66 -5.82 13.47 -3.10
CA GLN A 66 -6.99 13.50 -3.95
C GLN A 66 -8.14 12.63 -3.41
N LEU A 67 -7.90 11.87 -2.36
CA LEU A 67 -8.90 10.97 -1.79
C LEU A 67 -9.43 11.53 -0.48
N ASP A 68 -10.74 11.79 -0.44
CA ASP A 68 -11.47 12.13 0.79
C ASP A 68 -11.98 10.84 1.40
N MET A 69 -11.16 10.25 2.25
CA MET A 69 -11.48 8.97 2.88
C MET A 69 -12.47 9.16 4.02
N THR A 70 -13.56 8.40 4.02
CA THR A 70 -14.59 8.47 5.07
C THR A 70 -14.64 7.22 5.92
N GLU A 71 -14.19 6.07 5.39
CA GLU A 71 -14.19 4.80 6.13
C GLU A 71 -12.94 4.00 5.84
N VAL A 72 -12.44 3.32 6.87
CA VAL A 72 -11.35 2.34 6.76
C VAL A 72 -11.75 1.10 7.54
N GLU A 73 -11.67 -0.05 6.90
CA GLU A 73 -11.88 -1.34 7.54
C GLU A 73 -10.63 -2.21 7.33
N ALA A 74 -10.26 -2.95 8.35
CA ALA A 74 -9.12 -3.86 8.24
C ALA A 74 -9.48 -5.22 8.82
N VAL A 75 -9.08 -6.26 8.11
CA VAL A 75 -9.13 -7.64 8.61
C VAL A 75 -7.68 -8.12 8.67
N VAL A 76 -7.28 -8.65 9.82
CA VAL A 76 -5.93 -9.18 10.03
C VAL A 76 -6.05 -10.68 10.25
N ARG A 77 -5.29 -11.44 9.47
CA ARG A 77 -5.27 -12.90 9.58
C ARG A 77 -3.85 -13.37 9.89
N GLU A 78 -3.73 -14.17 10.91
CA GLU A 78 -2.46 -14.81 11.22
C GLU A 78 -2.29 -16.04 10.35
N THR A 79 -1.03 -16.48 10.15
CA THR A 79 -0.72 -17.64 9.31
C THR A 79 0.04 -18.67 10.14
N ASP A 80 0.36 -19.81 9.53
CA ASP A 80 1.18 -20.86 10.14
C ASP A 80 2.59 -20.37 10.46
N ASP A 81 3.05 -19.35 9.73
CA ASP A 81 4.37 -18.76 9.96
C ASP A 81 4.20 -17.62 10.97
N PRO A 82 4.81 -17.72 12.16
CA PRO A 82 4.63 -16.71 13.19
C PRO A 82 5.18 -15.33 12.82
N GLU A 83 6.00 -15.23 11.77
CA GLU A 83 6.48 -13.94 11.28
C GLU A 83 5.55 -13.30 10.26
N VAL A 84 4.59 -14.05 9.71
CA VAL A 84 3.78 -13.58 8.58
C VAL A 84 2.33 -13.34 8.98
N VAL A 85 1.85 -12.16 8.66
CA VAL A 85 0.45 -11.77 8.86
C VAL A 85 -0.11 -11.28 7.53
N VAL A 86 -1.40 -11.52 7.30
CA VAL A 86 -2.11 -11.06 6.11
C VAL A 86 -3.08 -9.96 6.52
N THR A 87 -3.06 -8.86 5.80
CA THR A 87 -4.01 -7.76 6.01
C THR A 87 -4.89 -7.60 4.78
N GLU A 88 -6.16 -7.34 5.03
CA GLU A 88 -7.08 -6.93 3.99
C GLU A 88 -7.64 -5.59 4.43
N ILE A 89 -7.22 -4.52 3.78
CA ILE A 89 -7.59 -3.17 4.17
C ILE A 89 -8.44 -2.56 3.06
N THR A 90 -9.64 -2.13 3.44
CA THR A 90 -10.56 -1.47 2.52
C THR A 90 -10.78 -0.04 3.01
N HIS A 91 -10.63 0.92 2.11
CA HIS A 91 -11.03 2.27 2.41
C HIS A 91 -11.97 2.79 1.34
N SER A 92 -12.80 3.73 1.71
CA SER A 92 -13.81 4.30 0.83
C SER A 92 -14.05 5.77 1.16
N GLY A 93 -14.64 6.47 0.19
CA GLY A 93 -14.90 7.88 0.31
C GLY A 93 -15.15 8.47 -1.07
N HIS A 94 -14.61 9.66 -1.30
CA HIS A 94 -14.73 10.38 -2.57
C HIS A 94 -13.37 10.67 -3.17
N SER A 95 -13.25 10.51 -4.49
CA SER A 95 -12.05 10.90 -5.21
C SER A 95 -12.25 12.29 -5.83
N LYS A 96 -11.38 13.23 -5.47
CA LYS A 96 -11.39 14.57 -6.08
C LYS A 96 -10.95 14.51 -7.55
N ALA A 97 -10.11 13.54 -7.89
CA ALA A 97 -9.60 13.36 -9.25
C ALA A 97 -10.70 12.99 -10.24
N THR A 98 -11.73 12.26 -9.81
CA THR A 98 -12.83 11.80 -10.67
C THR A 98 -14.17 12.44 -10.33
N GLY A 99 -14.30 13.05 -9.15
CA GLY A 99 -15.56 13.56 -8.63
C GLY A 99 -16.54 12.47 -8.24
N ARG A 100 -16.06 11.24 -8.03
CA ARG A 100 -16.92 10.07 -7.77
C ARG A 100 -16.60 9.40 -6.45
N PRO A 101 -17.58 8.69 -5.86
CA PRO A 101 -17.29 7.80 -4.74
C PRO A 101 -16.32 6.71 -5.18
N TYR A 102 -15.52 6.23 -4.24
CA TYR A 102 -14.62 5.11 -4.50
C TYR A 102 -14.65 4.13 -3.33
N ARG A 103 -14.24 2.90 -3.61
CA ARG A 103 -13.96 1.88 -2.62
C ARG A 103 -12.75 1.10 -3.12
N PHE A 104 -11.74 0.96 -2.27
CA PHE A 104 -10.49 0.33 -2.65
C PHE A 104 -10.06 -0.66 -1.59
N THR A 105 -9.71 -1.87 -2.02
CA THR A 105 -9.21 -2.92 -1.15
C THR A 105 -7.83 -3.34 -1.61
N ALA A 106 -6.89 -3.45 -0.67
CA ALA A 106 -5.58 -4.01 -0.93
C ALA A 106 -5.32 -5.14 0.07
N LEU A 107 -4.69 -6.19 -0.42
CA LEU A 107 -4.28 -7.34 0.38
C LEU A 107 -2.78 -7.27 0.59
N GLY A 108 -2.34 -7.28 1.84
CA GLY A 108 -0.92 -7.27 2.17
C GLY A 108 -0.51 -8.59 2.81
N VAL A 109 0.61 -9.15 2.36
CA VAL A 109 1.26 -10.28 3.02
C VAL A 109 2.55 -9.73 3.61
N ILE A 110 2.65 -9.72 4.93
CA ILE A 110 3.67 -8.95 5.64
C ILE A 110 4.51 -9.87 6.51
N ARG A 111 5.81 -9.90 6.25
CA ARG A 111 6.77 -10.62 7.09
C ARG A 111 7.41 -9.63 8.05
N VAL A 112 7.27 -9.92 9.33
CA VAL A 112 7.80 -9.08 10.42
C VAL A 112 8.83 -9.88 11.20
N ARG A 113 9.99 -9.27 11.41
CA ARG A 113 11.06 -9.87 12.21
C ARG A 113 11.62 -8.82 13.14
N ASP A 114 11.71 -9.17 14.42
CA ASP A 114 12.20 -8.24 15.46
C ASP A 114 11.43 -6.91 15.46
N GLY A 115 10.11 -6.98 15.20
CA GLY A 115 9.24 -5.81 15.25
C GLY A 115 9.26 -4.93 14.02
N GLU A 116 10.00 -5.31 12.97
CA GLU A 116 10.13 -4.51 11.75
C GLU A 116 9.73 -5.32 10.52
N ILE A 117 9.16 -4.65 9.53
CA ILE A 117 8.79 -5.30 8.27
C ILE A 117 10.05 -5.58 7.47
N VAL A 118 10.30 -6.85 7.15
CA VAL A 118 11.40 -7.24 6.27
C VAL A 118 10.94 -7.42 4.83
N GLN A 119 9.67 -7.80 4.64
CA GLN A 119 9.06 -7.85 3.31
C GLN A 119 7.56 -7.62 3.42
N TYR A 120 7.05 -6.80 2.53
CA TYR A 120 5.63 -6.49 2.43
C TYR A 120 5.23 -6.70 0.97
N ASP A 121 4.38 -7.70 0.72
CA ASP A 121 3.82 -7.94 -0.61
C ASP A 121 2.46 -7.28 -0.65
N ASP A 122 2.34 -6.20 -1.41
CA ASP A 122 1.10 -5.43 -1.55
C ASP A 122 0.41 -5.82 -2.85
N TYR A 123 -0.64 -6.62 -2.72
CA TYR A 123 -1.46 -7.09 -3.85
C TYR A 123 -2.54 -6.06 -4.16
N MET A 124 -2.11 -4.86 -4.52
CA MET A 124 -3.05 -3.81 -4.92
C MET A 124 -3.52 -4.06 -6.35
N ASN A 125 -4.73 -3.60 -6.65
CA ASN A 125 -5.32 -3.71 -7.98
C ASN A 125 -4.95 -2.48 -8.80
N PRO A 126 -4.08 -2.61 -9.83
CA PRO A 126 -3.64 -1.46 -10.61
C PRO A 126 -4.78 -0.81 -11.42
N VAL A 127 -5.78 -1.59 -11.82
CA VAL A 127 -6.95 -1.04 -12.53
C VAL A 127 -7.75 -0.15 -11.58
N ALA A 128 -8.00 -0.63 -10.37
CA ALA A 128 -8.75 0.15 -9.37
C ALA A 128 -8.01 1.43 -8.99
N ILE A 129 -6.69 1.37 -8.80
CA ILE A 129 -5.88 2.55 -8.50
C ILE A 129 -5.97 3.58 -9.65
N ALA A 130 -5.85 3.11 -10.89
CA ALA A 130 -5.94 3.98 -12.04
C ALA A 130 -7.32 4.66 -12.13
N GLN A 131 -8.38 3.90 -11.87
CA GLN A 131 -9.74 4.43 -11.92
C GLN A 131 -9.97 5.49 -10.84
N LEU A 132 -9.60 5.20 -9.60
CA LEU A 132 -9.88 6.14 -8.51
C LEU A 132 -9.01 7.40 -8.55
N LEU A 133 -7.84 7.34 -9.18
CA LEU A 133 -6.96 8.50 -9.33
C LEU A 133 -7.13 9.20 -10.68
N GLY A 134 -8.05 8.73 -11.54
CA GLY A 134 -8.24 9.34 -12.86
C GLY A 134 -7.05 9.13 -13.80
N ARG A 135 -6.34 7.99 -13.66
CA ARG A 135 -5.11 7.70 -14.40
C ARG A 135 -5.26 6.52 -15.38
N THR A 136 -6.48 6.27 -15.85
CA THR A 136 -6.72 5.12 -16.75
C THR A 136 -5.97 5.25 -18.08
N ALA A 137 -5.79 6.46 -18.59
CA ALA A 137 -5.03 6.68 -19.82
C ALA A 137 -3.56 6.27 -19.65
N GLU A 138 -2.96 6.58 -18.50
CA GLU A 138 -1.58 6.18 -18.20
C GLU A 138 -1.45 4.67 -18.11
N LEU A 139 -2.42 4.01 -17.46
CA LEU A 139 -2.41 2.55 -17.34
C LEU A 139 -2.56 1.92 -18.74
N THR A 140 -3.47 2.41 -19.56
CA THR A 140 -3.67 1.91 -20.92
C THR A 140 -2.39 2.02 -21.74
N ALA A 141 -1.70 3.16 -21.64
CA ALA A 141 -0.43 3.37 -22.33
C ALA A 141 0.63 2.37 -21.84
N ALA A 142 0.69 2.13 -20.54
CA ALA A 142 1.66 1.18 -19.97
C ALA A 142 1.39 -0.27 -20.41
N LEU A 143 0.13 -0.60 -20.66
CA LEU A 143 -0.26 -1.94 -21.11
C LEU A 143 -0.02 -2.18 -22.61
N SER A 144 0.21 -1.12 -23.37
CA SER A 144 0.42 -1.22 -24.81
C SER A 144 1.81 -1.77 -25.11
N PRO A 145 1.94 -2.88 -25.86
CA PRO A 145 3.24 -3.44 -26.21
C PRO A 145 4.03 -2.58 -27.20
N GLU A 146 3.36 -1.68 -27.86
CA GLU A 146 3.92 -0.73 -28.84
C GLU A 146 4.28 0.57 -28.16
N SER A 147 5.39 0.64 -27.54
CA SER A 147 5.82 1.88 -26.87
C SER A 147 7.13 2.39 -27.41
#